data_c130aa50c836e9bb84c3436ad9832ebb
#
_entry.id   c130aa50c836e9bb84c3436ad9832ebb
#
_cell.length_a   1.000
_cell.length_b   1.000
_cell.length_c   1.000
_cell.angle_alpha   90.00
_cell.angle_beta   90.00
_cell.angle_gamma   90.00
#
_symmetry.space_group_name_H-M   'P 1'
#
loop_
_entity.id
_entity.type
_entity.pdbx_description
1 polymer ?
#
loop_
_entity_poly.entity_id
_entity_poly.type
_entity_poly.pdbx_seq_one_letter_code
_entity_poly.pdbx_strand_id
1 'polypeptide(L)'
;MAGVLRRSGFALDIRATTGAGSARHLAWSAEREGAEAVIVCGGDGTLNEAVNGLALGGCPLAILPGGTANIAAKDLGLPPNVVAAAQELKDARPQRIALGRVTWGLSGEPPSASAAARLPDGVEKGGPPTADECRYFLSVAGIGFDAYVIHRLGWDFKQDFGVAAYTWEALRQIWRYGFPRFACRHGRRQWQGALGLLQRTERYAGWLHMAPGASLLHPEMKLLLFEGDRPWRYCYYAAAVGMRRHLRLPDLRLVESWPLECLPEEPSRPIYVQLDGELAGELPATFELVPDALQLLLPARLAAAALPAPVRPGGKAISWTISRTPSPESP
;
A
#
# COMPACT_ATOMS: atom_id res chain seq x y z
N MET A 1 2.03 -2.59 -24.94
CA MET A 1 2.98 -2.33 -23.86
C MET A 1 4.34 -2.99 -24.12
N ALA A 2 4.49 -4.33 -24.09
CA ALA A 2 5.80 -4.99 -24.28
C ALA A 2 6.58 -4.54 -25.53
N GLY A 3 5.91 -4.38 -26.67
CA GLY A 3 6.53 -3.85 -27.88
C GLY A 3 7.04 -2.42 -27.76
N VAL A 4 6.42 -1.59 -26.91
CA VAL A 4 6.89 -0.22 -26.62
C VAL A 4 8.18 -0.27 -25.83
N LEU A 5 8.20 -1.05 -24.74
CA LEU A 5 9.39 -1.20 -23.89
C LEU A 5 10.58 -1.78 -24.67
N ARG A 6 10.35 -2.81 -25.51
CA ARG A 6 11.42 -3.35 -26.37
C ARG A 6 11.98 -2.30 -27.34
N ARG A 7 11.12 -1.48 -27.97
CA ARG A 7 11.59 -0.37 -28.81
C ARG A 7 12.33 0.71 -28.05
N SER A 8 12.07 0.83 -26.76
CA SER A 8 12.81 1.73 -25.86
C SER A 8 14.12 1.12 -25.32
N GLY A 9 14.53 -0.07 -25.81
CA GLY A 9 15.81 -0.68 -25.46
C GLY A 9 15.76 -1.67 -24.27
N PHE A 10 14.59 -1.98 -23.73
CA PHE A 10 14.47 -2.93 -22.64
C PHE A 10 14.49 -4.37 -23.13
N ALA A 11 15.37 -5.21 -22.58
CA ALA A 11 15.28 -6.66 -22.67
C ALA A 11 14.28 -7.16 -21.63
N LEU A 12 13.20 -7.82 -22.08
CA LEU A 12 12.09 -8.18 -21.20
C LEU A 12 12.02 -9.68 -20.94
N ASP A 13 12.07 -10.08 -19.69
CA ASP A 13 11.52 -11.34 -19.19
C ASP A 13 10.13 -11.06 -18.60
N ILE A 14 9.09 -11.71 -19.13
CA ILE A 14 7.71 -11.46 -18.76
C ILE A 14 7.18 -12.68 -18.01
N ARG A 15 6.80 -12.47 -16.75
CA ARG A 15 6.25 -13.52 -15.89
C ARG A 15 4.89 -13.07 -15.36
N ALA A 16 3.90 -13.97 -15.35
CA ALA A 16 2.56 -13.71 -14.80
C ALA A 16 2.48 -14.13 -13.34
N THR A 17 1.73 -13.38 -12.54
CA THR A 17 1.38 -13.83 -11.19
C THR A 17 0.35 -14.95 -11.26
N THR A 18 0.48 -15.90 -10.35
CA THR A 18 -0.40 -17.09 -10.26
C THR A 18 -1.38 -17.03 -9.09
N GLY A 19 -1.23 -16.05 -8.20
CA GLY A 19 -2.06 -15.87 -7.01
C GLY A 19 -1.43 -14.93 -6.00
N ALA A 20 -2.03 -14.85 -4.81
CA ALA A 20 -1.54 -14.03 -3.71
C ALA A 20 -0.11 -14.44 -3.31
N GLY A 21 0.74 -13.45 -3.03
CA GLY A 21 2.15 -13.63 -2.68
C GLY A 21 3.09 -13.88 -3.85
N SER A 22 2.56 -14.22 -5.04
CA SER A 22 3.41 -14.54 -6.19
C SER A 22 4.18 -13.33 -6.70
N ALA A 23 3.62 -12.12 -6.71
CA ALA A 23 4.32 -10.91 -7.14
C ALA A 23 5.49 -10.57 -6.21
N ARG A 24 5.35 -10.80 -4.91
CA ARG A 24 6.42 -10.62 -3.93
C ARG A 24 7.60 -11.55 -4.23
N HIS A 25 7.32 -12.84 -4.42
CA HIS A 25 8.35 -13.83 -4.73
C HIS A 25 9.03 -13.53 -6.07
N LEU A 26 8.26 -13.20 -7.09
CA LEU A 26 8.76 -12.87 -8.42
C LEU A 26 9.68 -11.63 -8.38
N ALA A 27 9.29 -10.58 -7.66
CA ALA A 27 10.10 -9.37 -7.54
C ALA A 27 11.41 -9.64 -6.78
N TRP A 28 11.35 -10.37 -5.67
CA TRP A 28 12.52 -10.79 -4.92
C TRP A 28 13.47 -11.68 -5.75
N SER A 29 12.95 -12.65 -6.49
CA SER A 29 13.76 -13.51 -7.37
C SER A 29 14.43 -12.71 -8.47
N ALA A 30 13.70 -11.77 -9.09
CA ALA A 30 14.23 -10.93 -10.15
C ALA A 30 15.45 -10.12 -9.68
N GLU A 31 15.40 -9.53 -8.49
CA GLU A 31 16.55 -8.81 -7.93
C GLU A 31 17.74 -9.74 -7.73
N ARG A 32 17.53 -10.94 -7.22
CA ARG A 32 18.60 -11.94 -7.00
C ARG A 32 19.17 -12.50 -8.30
N GLU A 33 18.38 -12.57 -9.35
CA GLU A 33 18.78 -12.97 -10.71
C GLU A 33 19.51 -11.83 -11.44
N GLY A 34 19.66 -10.65 -10.79
CA GLY A 34 20.40 -9.51 -11.34
C GLY A 34 19.59 -8.66 -12.32
N ALA A 35 18.27 -8.61 -12.14
CA ALA A 35 17.44 -7.68 -12.90
C ALA A 35 17.85 -6.23 -12.64
N GLU A 36 17.98 -5.43 -13.68
CA GLU A 36 18.27 -4.00 -13.56
C GLU A 36 17.05 -3.17 -13.10
N ALA A 37 15.86 -3.68 -13.36
CA ALA A 37 14.61 -3.10 -12.87
C ALA A 37 13.48 -4.14 -12.89
N VAL A 38 12.52 -3.99 -11.98
CA VAL A 38 11.24 -4.71 -11.99
C VAL A 38 10.15 -3.76 -12.45
N ILE A 39 9.38 -4.16 -13.48
CA ILE A 39 8.25 -3.36 -13.99
C ILE A 39 6.96 -4.09 -13.62
N VAL A 40 6.18 -3.50 -12.72
CA VAL A 40 4.89 -4.04 -12.30
C VAL A 40 3.77 -3.45 -13.13
N CYS A 41 3.06 -4.31 -13.87
CA CYS A 41 1.82 -3.95 -14.57
C CYS A 41 0.64 -4.59 -13.86
N GLY A 42 -0.01 -3.86 -12.95
CA GLY A 42 -1.06 -4.41 -12.10
C GLY A 42 -1.77 -3.35 -11.29
N GLY A 43 -2.63 -3.80 -10.37
CA GLY A 43 -3.30 -2.96 -9.38
C GLY A 43 -2.46 -2.75 -8.11
N ASP A 44 -3.05 -2.02 -7.14
CA ASP A 44 -2.36 -1.63 -5.90
C ASP A 44 -1.92 -2.84 -5.08
N GLY A 45 -2.71 -3.93 -5.02
CA GLY A 45 -2.33 -5.16 -4.29
C GLY A 45 -1.09 -5.83 -4.86
N THR A 46 -1.05 -6.01 -6.19
CA THR A 46 0.12 -6.56 -6.87
C THR A 46 1.36 -5.69 -6.71
N LEU A 47 1.15 -4.36 -6.75
CA LEU A 47 2.22 -3.40 -6.49
C LEU A 47 2.73 -3.54 -5.06
N ASN A 48 1.84 -3.65 -4.07
CA ASN A 48 2.22 -3.83 -2.66
C ASN A 48 3.02 -5.13 -2.46
N GLU A 49 2.62 -6.23 -3.08
CA GLU A 49 3.40 -7.47 -3.04
C GLU A 49 4.81 -7.27 -3.60
N ALA A 50 4.95 -6.65 -4.78
CA ALA A 50 6.25 -6.40 -5.38
C ALA A 50 7.11 -5.45 -4.53
N VAL A 51 6.51 -4.42 -3.93
CA VAL A 51 7.17 -3.54 -2.94
C VAL A 51 7.75 -4.36 -1.79
N ASN A 52 6.99 -5.30 -1.23
CA ASN A 52 7.47 -6.17 -0.16
C ASN A 52 8.54 -7.18 -0.61
N GLY A 53 8.66 -7.45 -1.90
CA GLY A 53 9.74 -8.25 -2.47
C GLY A 53 11.04 -7.47 -2.68
N LEU A 54 10.98 -6.15 -2.85
CA LEU A 54 12.11 -5.27 -3.16
C LEU A 54 12.47 -4.30 -2.04
N ALA A 55 11.69 -4.26 -0.95
CA ALA A 55 11.94 -3.35 0.17
C ALA A 55 13.36 -3.54 0.73
N LEU A 56 14.06 -2.43 0.95
CA LEU A 56 15.45 -2.34 1.40
C LEU A 56 16.48 -2.86 0.38
N GLY A 57 16.03 -3.33 -0.78
CA GLY A 57 16.89 -3.76 -1.87
C GLY A 57 17.42 -2.63 -2.75
N GLY A 58 18.14 -3.01 -3.81
CA GLY A 58 18.76 -2.11 -4.78
C GLY A 58 18.05 -2.06 -6.14
N CYS A 59 17.18 -3.04 -6.45
CA CYS A 59 16.53 -3.12 -7.75
C CYS A 59 15.38 -2.10 -7.87
N PRO A 60 15.41 -1.19 -8.86
CA PRO A 60 14.36 -0.20 -9.05
C PRO A 60 13.04 -0.83 -9.49
N LEU A 61 11.93 -0.32 -8.96
CA LEU A 61 10.57 -0.69 -9.30
C LEU A 61 9.91 0.37 -10.21
N ALA A 62 9.40 -0.04 -11.36
CA ALA A 62 8.57 0.80 -12.22
C ALA A 62 7.10 0.40 -12.12
N ILE A 63 6.21 1.40 -12.14
CA ILE A 63 4.76 1.21 -11.99
C ILE A 63 4.06 1.45 -13.34
N LEU A 64 3.32 0.45 -13.81
CA LEU A 64 2.39 0.56 -14.93
C LEU A 64 0.96 0.31 -14.42
N PRO A 65 0.07 1.32 -14.46
CA PRO A 65 -1.27 1.22 -13.86
C PRO A 65 -2.14 0.22 -14.62
N GLY A 66 -2.38 -0.96 -14.03
CA GLY A 66 -3.20 -2.04 -14.61
C GLY A 66 -4.45 -2.38 -13.80
N GLY A 67 -4.66 -1.73 -12.66
CA GLY A 67 -5.80 -1.95 -11.77
C GLY A 67 -6.89 -0.88 -11.90
N THR A 68 -7.82 -0.91 -10.95
CA THR A 68 -8.96 0.05 -10.90
C THR A 68 -8.60 1.34 -10.17
N ALA A 69 -8.04 1.26 -8.96
CA ALA A 69 -7.73 2.43 -8.14
C ALA A 69 -6.39 3.07 -8.52
N ASN A 70 -5.32 2.30 -8.63
CA ASN A 70 -3.96 2.72 -9.01
C ASN A 70 -3.52 3.98 -8.23
N ILE A 71 -3.61 3.92 -6.89
CA ILE A 71 -3.41 5.06 -5.99
C ILE A 71 -1.99 5.62 -6.15
N ALA A 72 -0.98 4.78 -6.09
CA ALA A 72 0.41 5.19 -6.23
C ALA A 72 0.70 5.82 -7.59
N ALA A 73 0.17 5.24 -8.68
CA ALA A 73 0.34 5.80 -10.02
C ALA A 73 -0.32 7.18 -10.16
N LYS A 74 -1.50 7.37 -9.56
CA LYS A 74 -2.22 8.67 -9.54
C LYS A 74 -1.49 9.70 -8.70
N ASP A 75 -0.92 9.32 -7.55
CA ASP A 75 -0.12 10.22 -6.70
C ASP A 75 1.11 10.72 -7.45
N LEU A 76 1.79 9.83 -8.15
CA LEU A 76 2.94 10.15 -8.99
C LEU A 76 2.54 10.86 -10.30
N GLY A 77 1.26 11.06 -10.58
CA GLY A 77 0.79 11.66 -11.84
C GLY A 77 1.19 10.86 -13.08
N LEU A 78 1.30 9.54 -12.97
CA LEU A 78 1.57 8.67 -14.12
C LEU A 78 0.34 8.60 -15.05
N PRO A 79 0.55 8.47 -16.38
CA PRO A 79 -0.55 8.30 -17.32
C PRO A 79 -1.44 7.11 -16.95
N PRO A 80 -2.77 7.23 -16.99
CA PRO A 80 -3.68 6.12 -16.68
C PRO A 80 -3.64 5.00 -17.74
N ASN A 81 -3.18 5.31 -18.94
CA ASN A 81 -2.99 4.35 -20.00
C ASN A 81 -1.64 3.65 -19.87
N VAL A 82 -1.65 2.32 -19.74
CA VAL A 82 -0.44 1.48 -19.58
C VAL A 82 0.60 1.69 -20.69
N VAL A 83 0.16 1.92 -21.92
CA VAL A 83 1.08 2.15 -23.06
C VAL A 83 1.76 3.50 -22.93
N ALA A 84 1.01 4.55 -22.57
CA ALA A 84 1.56 5.87 -22.35
C ALA A 84 2.52 5.89 -21.13
N ALA A 85 2.16 5.20 -20.04
CA ALA A 85 3.05 5.04 -18.90
C ALA A 85 4.35 4.30 -19.25
N ALA A 86 4.26 3.26 -20.09
CA ALA A 86 5.43 2.53 -20.57
C ALA A 86 6.35 3.38 -21.48
N GLN A 87 5.81 4.34 -22.23
CA GLN A 87 6.60 5.28 -23.03
C GLN A 87 7.44 6.22 -22.16
N GLU A 88 6.92 6.62 -21.00
CA GLU A 88 7.65 7.49 -20.08
C GLU A 88 8.85 6.81 -19.40
N LEU A 89 8.93 5.49 -19.42
CA LEU A 89 10.05 4.75 -18.81
C LEU A 89 11.36 4.87 -19.62
N LYS A 90 11.32 5.33 -20.88
CA LYS A 90 12.53 5.46 -21.73
C LYS A 90 13.62 6.31 -21.06
N ASP A 91 13.24 7.42 -20.44
CA ASP A 91 14.16 8.36 -19.81
C ASP A 91 13.98 8.37 -18.28
N ALA A 92 13.40 7.28 -17.73
CA ALA A 92 13.17 7.18 -16.30
C ALA A 92 14.47 7.06 -15.50
N ARG A 93 14.42 7.56 -14.25
CA ARG A 93 15.57 7.54 -13.33
C ARG A 93 15.19 6.92 -12.01
N PRO A 94 16.08 6.16 -11.38
CA PRO A 94 15.83 5.63 -10.05
C PRO A 94 15.83 6.74 -9.00
N GLN A 95 14.84 6.74 -8.13
CA GLN A 95 14.75 7.62 -6.97
C GLN A 95 14.39 6.79 -5.74
N ARG A 96 15.14 6.97 -4.65
CA ARG A 96 14.79 6.36 -3.38
C ARG A 96 13.64 7.10 -2.73
N ILE A 97 12.71 6.34 -2.20
CA ILE A 97 11.55 6.83 -1.44
C ILE A 97 11.46 6.10 -0.10
N ALA A 98 10.81 6.74 0.85
CA ALA A 98 10.45 6.09 2.10
C ALA A 98 9.30 5.09 1.89
N LEU A 99 9.16 4.11 2.79
CA LEU A 99 8.00 3.23 2.92
C LEU A 99 7.44 3.33 4.33
N GLY A 100 6.13 3.12 4.48
CA GLY A 100 5.57 2.77 5.77
C GLY A 100 5.89 1.31 6.08
N ARG A 101 6.18 1.01 7.34
CA ARG A 101 6.38 -0.35 7.85
C ARG A 101 5.43 -0.61 9.01
N VAL A 102 4.82 -1.77 9.04
CA VAL A 102 4.12 -2.30 10.21
C VAL A 102 4.88 -3.52 10.73
N THR A 103 5.05 -3.57 12.05
CA THR A 103 5.59 -4.74 12.78
C THR A 103 4.51 -5.18 13.76
N TRP A 104 4.21 -6.47 13.78
CA TRP A 104 3.16 -7.01 14.63
C TRP A 104 3.69 -7.22 16.05
N GLY A 105 2.84 -6.91 17.04
CA GLY A 105 3.23 -6.87 18.44
C GLY A 105 3.77 -5.50 18.88
N LEU A 106 4.28 -5.45 20.10
CA LEU A 106 4.91 -4.26 20.67
C LEU A 106 6.42 -4.37 20.60
N SER A 107 7.10 -3.23 20.61
CA SER A 107 8.56 -3.17 20.63
C SER A 107 9.11 -3.98 21.82
N GLY A 108 9.78 -5.11 21.52
CA GLY A 108 10.36 -6.01 22.53
C GLY A 108 9.56 -7.27 22.88
N GLU A 109 8.35 -7.45 22.35
CA GLU A 109 7.60 -8.70 22.48
C GLU A 109 7.57 -9.47 21.14
N PRO A 110 7.70 -10.80 21.13
CA PRO A 110 7.52 -11.56 19.91
C PRO A 110 6.08 -11.44 19.42
N PRO A 111 5.84 -11.36 18.09
CA PRO A 111 4.49 -11.29 17.53
C PRO A 111 3.64 -12.48 17.99
N SER A 112 2.42 -12.22 18.44
CA SER A 112 1.49 -13.29 18.78
C SER A 112 1.09 -14.05 17.51
N ALA A 113 0.95 -15.36 17.60
CA ALA A 113 0.59 -16.23 16.47
C ALA A 113 -0.76 -15.87 15.80
N SER A 114 -1.61 -15.07 16.47
CA SER A 114 -2.87 -14.58 15.94
C SER A 114 -2.74 -13.24 15.21
N ALA A 115 -1.65 -12.50 15.43
CA ALA A 115 -1.47 -11.15 14.88
C ALA A 115 -0.96 -11.16 13.43
N ALA A 116 -0.26 -12.20 13.02
CA ALA A 116 0.13 -12.40 11.63
C ALA A 116 -1.05 -12.98 10.84
N ALA A 117 -1.57 -12.25 9.86
CA ALA A 117 -2.53 -12.82 8.92
C ALA A 117 -1.90 -14.06 8.29
N ARG A 118 -2.52 -15.25 8.46
CA ARG A 118 -2.06 -16.48 7.83
C ARG A 118 -1.95 -16.26 6.34
N LEU A 119 -0.72 -16.32 5.80
CA LEU A 119 -0.54 -16.44 4.36
C LEU A 119 -1.19 -17.75 3.89
N PRO A 120 -1.75 -17.80 2.67
CA PRO A 120 -2.20 -19.05 2.08
C PRO A 120 -1.06 -20.08 2.10
N ASP A 121 -1.37 -21.33 2.47
CA ASP A 121 -0.42 -22.44 2.49
C ASP A 121 0.30 -22.57 1.14
N GLY A 122 1.63 -22.54 1.13
CA GLY A 122 2.41 -22.79 -0.09
C GLY A 122 3.68 -21.96 -0.29
N VAL A 123 4.08 -21.09 0.64
CA VAL A 123 5.34 -20.32 0.51
C VAL A 123 6.52 -21.21 0.93
N GLU A 124 7.39 -21.54 -0.04
CA GLU A 124 8.58 -22.35 0.17
C GLU A 124 9.57 -21.69 1.16
N LYS A 125 10.20 -22.53 2.00
CA LYS A 125 11.29 -22.12 2.90
C LYS A 125 12.48 -21.61 2.07
N GLY A 126 12.77 -20.31 2.13
CA GLY A 126 13.86 -19.66 1.40
C GLY A 126 13.39 -18.43 0.59
N GLY A 127 12.13 -18.03 0.73
CA GLY A 127 11.56 -16.82 0.14
C GLY A 127 12.01 -15.50 0.82
N PRO A 128 11.50 -14.36 0.35
CA PRO A 128 11.72 -13.07 0.98
C PRO A 128 11.33 -13.09 2.46
N PRO A 129 11.88 -12.18 3.30
CA PRO A 129 11.58 -12.13 4.75
C PRO A 129 10.09 -12.33 5.00
N THR A 130 9.74 -13.23 5.90
CA THR A 130 8.35 -13.66 6.08
C THR A 130 7.47 -12.50 6.48
N ALA A 131 6.25 -12.44 5.91
CA ALA A 131 5.24 -11.44 6.27
C ALA A 131 4.79 -11.55 7.74
N ASP A 132 5.28 -12.57 8.44
CA ASP A 132 4.92 -12.86 9.83
C ASP A 132 5.54 -11.88 10.83
N GLU A 133 6.65 -11.22 10.47
CA GLU A 133 7.33 -10.28 11.36
C GLU A 133 7.02 -8.83 11.02
N CYS A 134 7.07 -8.45 9.75
CA CYS A 134 6.76 -7.09 9.31
C CYS A 134 6.27 -7.04 7.86
N ARG A 135 5.52 -5.99 7.52
CA ARG A 135 5.11 -5.68 6.14
C ARG A 135 5.31 -4.20 5.82
N TYR A 136 5.64 -3.93 4.57
CA TYR A 136 5.74 -2.58 4.05
C TYR A 136 4.46 -2.18 3.31
N PHE A 137 4.15 -0.88 3.37
CA PHE A 137 3.09 -0.29 2.57
C PHE A 137 3.57 0.98 1.87
N LEU A 138 3.05 1.19 0.68
CA LEU A 138 3.46 2.30 -0.18
C LEU A 138 2.59 3.53 0.06
N SER A 139 1.27 3.37 0.07
CA SER A 139 0.31 4.48 0.02
C SER A 139 -0.44 4.71 1.33
N VAL A 140 -1.02 3.66 1.90
CA VAL A 140 -1.93 3.79 3.04
C VAL A 140 -1.95 2.56 3.94
N ALA A 141 -2.03 2.78 5.26
CA ALA A 141 -2.46 1.77 6.20
C ALA A 141 -3.73 2.25 6.93
N GLY A 142 -4.70 1.36 7.11
CA GLY A 142 -5.94 1.63 7.82
C GLY A 142 -6.07 0.78 9.07
N ILE A 143 -6.53 1.38 10.17
CA ILE A 143 -6.74 0.71 11.46
C ILE A 143 -8.20 0.84 11.85
N GLY A 144 -8.84 -0.25 12.23
CA GLY A 144 -10.20 -0.26 12.75
C GLY A 144 -11.25 -0.36 11.65
N PHE A 145 -12.20 0.58 11.59
CA PHE A 145 -13.36 0.50 10.68
C PHE A 145 -12.99 0.28 9.22
N ASP A 146 -11.97 0.96 8.73
CA ASP A 146 -11.49 0.85 7.36
C ASP A 146 -11.05 -0.59 7.01
N ALA A 147 -10.19 -1.16 7.84
CA ALA A 147 -9.73 -2.54 7.68
C ALA A 147 -10.86 -3.57 7.88
N TYR A 148 -11.81 -3.27 8.79
CA TYR A 148 -13.00 -4.11 8.98
C TYR A 148 -13.88 -4.18 7.73
N VAL A 149 -14.09 -3.08 7.03
CA VAL A 149 -14.83 -3.06 5.76
C VAL A 149 -14.14 -3.97 4.73
N ILE A 150 -12.82 -3.90 4.63
CA ILE A 150 -12.03 -4.75 3.73
C ILE A 150 -12.15 -6.23 4.14
N HIS A 151 -12.06 -6.53 5.43
CA HIS A 151 -12.25 -7.89 5.96
C HIS A 151 -13.64 -8.47 5.59
N ARG A 152 -14.68 -7.65 5.61
CA ARG A 152 -16.06 -8.08 5.29
C ARG A 152 -16.33 -8.26 3.80
N LEU A 153 -15.63 -7.52 2.94
CA LEU A 153 -15.80 -7.60 1.49
C LEU A 153 -15.30 -8.92 0.88
N GLY A 154 -14.29 -9.57 1.49
CA GLY A 154 -13.65 -10.74 0.89
C GLY A 154 -12.91 -10.44 -0.42
N TRP A 155 -12.14 -11.42 -0.91
CA TRP A 155 -11.32 -11.27 -2.11
C TRP A 155 -12.15 -11.16 -3.41
N ASP A 156 -13.17 -12.01 -3.56
CA ASP A 156 -13.91 -12.15 -4.82
C ASP A 156 -14.73 -10.90 -5.15
N PHE A 157 -15.37 -10.30 -4.16
CA PHE A 157 -16.24 -9.15 -4.36
C PHE A 157 -15.47 -7.86 -4.72
N LYS A 158 -14.21 -7.76 -4.30
CA LYS A 158 -13.35 -6.59 -4.54
C LYS A 158 -12.89 -6.48 -6.00
N GLN A 159 -12.73 -7.62 -6.68
CA GLN A 159 -12.29 -7.64 -8.08
C GLN A 159 -13.35 -7.10 -9.05
N ASP A 160 -14.64 -7.35 -8.79
CA ASP A 160 -15.71 -7.06 -9.72
C ASP A 160 -16.29 -5.64 -9.57
N PHE A 161 -16.35 -5.10 -8.36
CA PHE A 161 -17.07 -3.85 -8.06
C PHE A 161 -16.20 -2.69 -7.56
N GLY A 162 -14.94 -2.90 -7.26
CA GLY A 162 -13.96 -1.85 -6.94
C GLY A 162 -14.41 -0.87 -5.84
N VAL A 163 -14.19 0.44 -6.08
CA VAL A 163 -14.48 1.52 -5.12
C VAL A 163 -15.97 1.62 -4.75
N ALA A 164 -16.88 1.30 -5.68
CA ALA A 164 -18.32 1.37 -5.41
C ALA A 164 -18.76 0.31 -4.40
N ALA A 165 -18.24 -0.92 -4.51
CA ALA A 165 -18.50 -1.99 -3.54
C ALA A 165 -17.98 -1.64 -2.14
N TYR A 166 -16.77 -1.09 -2.07
CA TYR A 166 -16.19 -0.61 -0.82
C TYR A 166 -17.09 0.45 -0.16
N THR A 167 -17.51 1.46 -0.93
CA THR A 167 -18.36 2.55 -0.41
C THR A 167 -19.70 2.03 0.09
N TRP A 168 -20.34 1.13 -0.66
CA TRP A 168 -21.60 0.52 -0.27
C TRP A 168 -21.46 -0.32 1.01
N GLU A 169 -20.46 -1.17 1.08
CA GLU A 169 -20.21 -1.99 2.27
C GLU A 169 -19.84 -1.12 3.47
N ALA A 170 -19.04 -0.07 3.29
CA ALA A 170 -18.74 0.88 4.35
C ALA A 170 -20.01 1.51 4.94
N LEU A 171 -20.92 2.00 4.08
CA LEU A 171 -22.20 2.56 4.53
C LEU A 171 -23.06 1.54 5.30
N ARG A 172 -23.07 0.28 4.80
CA ARG A 172 -23.81 -0.80 5.46
C ARG A 172 -23.23 -1.18 6.81
N GLN A 173 -21.90 -1.18 6.95
CA GLN A 173 -21.20 -1.57 8.16
C GLN A 173 -21.13 -0.47 9.22
N ILE A 174 -21.34 0.80 8.89
CA ILE A 174 -21.36 1.90 9.86
C ILE A 174 -22.28 1.60 11.07
N TRP A 175 -23.45 0.98 10.81
CA TRP A 175 -24.43 0.67 11.86
C TRP A 175 -24.21 -0.67 12.56
N ARG A 176 -23.29 -1.49 12.07
CA ARG A 176 -23.02 -2.85 12.58
C ARG A 176 -21.67 -2.96 13.29
N TYR A 177 -20.73 -2.08 12.94
CA TYR A 177 -19.41 -2.06 13.55
C TYR A 177 -19.46 -1.38 14.92
N GLY A 178 -18.92 -2.04 15.92
CA GLY A 178 -18.96 -1.54 17.30
C GLY A 178 -17.92 -0.48 17.63
N PHE A 179 -17.13 -0.02 16.65
CA PHE A 179 -16.08 1.00 16.77
C PHE A 179 -15.17 0.81 18.01
N PRO A 180 -14.51 -0.36 18.16
CA PRO A 180 -13.60 -0.60 19.25
C PRO A 180 -12.48 0.44 19.23
N ARG A 181 -12.14 0.95 20.41
CA ARG A 181 -11.14 2.01 20.58
C ARG A 181 -9.74 1.41 20.67
N PHE A 182 -8.78 2.18 20.21
CA PHE A 182 -7.35 1.87 20.35
C PHE A 182 -6.56 3.12 20.74
N ALA A 183 -5.43 2.90 21.39
CA ALA A 183 -4.47 3.92 21.73
C ALA A 183 -3.27 3.86 20.80
N CYS A 184 -2.81 5.01 20.32
CA CYS A 184 -1.54 5.19 19.63
C CYS A 184 -0.55 5.90 20.55
N ARG A 185 0.66 5.38 20.70
CA ARG A 185 1.69 5.91 21.60
C ARG A 185 2.98 6.25 20.84
N HIS A 186 3.57 7.39 21.21
CA HIS A 186 4.93 7.77 20.80
C HIS A 186 5.65 8.42 22.00
N GLY A 187 6.60 7.72 22.58
CA GLY A 187 7.24 8.15 23.82
C GLY A 187 6.22 8.35 24.93
N ARG A 188 6.13 9.59 25.47
CA ARG A 188 5.17 9.95 26.52
C ARG A 188 3.81 10.45 25.99
N ARG A 189 3.68 10.64 24.69
CA ARG A 189 2.44 11.10 24.07
C ARG A 189 1.54 9.92 23.73
N GLN A 190 0.25 10.10 23.97
CA GLN A 190 -0.76 9.10 23.65
C GLN A 190 -1.99 9.80 23.06
N TRP A 191 -2.56 9.16 22.05
CA TRP A 191 -3.81 9.54 21.39
C TRP A 191 -4.74 8.34 21.36
N GLN A 192 -6.04 8.57 21.33
CA GLN A 192 -7.05 7.52 21.29
C GLN A 192 -8.01 7.75 20.14
N GLY A 193 -8.45 6.67 19.49
CA GLY A 193 -9.40 6.74 18.40
C GLY A 193 -10.07 5.40 18.13
N ALA A 194 -10.96 5.39 17.13
CA ALA A 194 -11.64 4.17 16.68
C ALA A 194 -11.45 3.93 15.16
N LEU A 195 -10.86 4.90 14.45
CA LEU A 195 -10.42 4.79 13.07
C LEU A 195 -9.10 5.54 12.90
N GLY A 196 -8.09 4.88 12.37
CA GLY A 196 -6.82 5.47 11.99
C GLY A 196 -6.53 5.26 10.51
N LEU A 197 -6.09 6.32 9.82
CA LEU A 197 -5.62 6.25 8.43
C LEU A 197 -4.21 6.84 8.37
N LEU A 198 -3.22 5.98 8.15
CA LEU A 198 -1.83 6.38 7.94
C LEU A 198 -1.64 6.62 6.44
N GLN A 199 -1.46 7.88 6.07
CA GLN A 199 -1.42 8.30 4.67
C GLN A 199 0.00 8.73 4.27
N ARG A 200 0.49 8.21 3.15
CA ARG A 200 1.68 8.67 2.45
C ARG A 200 1.34 9.33 1.12
N THR A 201 0.10 9.16 0.65
CA THR A 201 -0.46 9.80 -0.54
C THR A 201 -1.54 10.78 -0.15
N GLU A 202 -1.76 11.82 -0.97
CA GLU A 202 -2.84 12.77 -0.74
C GLU A 202 -4.21 12.10 -0.82
N ARG A 203 -4.36 11.13 -1.74
CA ARG A 203 -5.64 10.52 -2.07
C ARG A 203 -5.82 9.16 -1.39
N TYR A 204 -7.02 8.98 -0.83
CA TYR A 204 -7.52 7.71 -0.35
C TYR A 204 -8.54 7.13 -1.34
N ALA A 205 -8.56 5.81 -1.53
CA ALA A 205 -9.44 5.11 -2.49
C ALA A 205 -9.41 5.70 -3.91
N GLY A 206 -8.36 6.44 -4.26
CA GLY A 206 -8.12 7.01 -5.59
C GLY A 206 -8.81 8.34 -5.89
N TRP A 207 -9.74 8.83 -5.04
CA TRP A 207 -10.49 10.05 -5.28
C TRP A 207 -10.72 10.94 -4.04
N LEU A 208 -10.73 10.40 -2.84
CA LEU A 208 -10.89 11.17 -1.60
C LEU A 208 -9.59 11.86 -1.21
N HIS A 209 -9.60 13.18 -1.05
CA HIS A 209 -8.44 13.96 -0.59
C HIS A 209 -8.38 13.92 0.94
N MET A 210 -7.60 12.99 1.49
CA MET A 210 -7.51 12.76 2.94
C MET A 210 -6.34 13.49 3.59
N ALA A 211 -5.16 13.50 2.96
CA ALA A 211 -3.95 14.11 3.49
C ALA A 211 -3.36 15.13 2.51
N PRO A 212 -3.90 16.36 2.42
CA PRO A 212 -3.41 17.36 1.49
C PRO A 212 -1.90 17.58 1.63
N GLY A 213 -1.21 17.63 0.48
CA GLY A 213 0.22 17.81 0.37
C GLY A 213 1.07 16.56 0.68
N ALA A 214 0.47 15.44 1.08
CA ALA A 214 1.20 14.17 1.16
C ALA A 214 1.57 13.68 -0.24
N SER A 215 2.77 13.14 -0.40
CA SER A 215 3.25 12.56 -1.65
C SER A 215 4.27 11.46 -1.38
N LEU A 216 4.27 10.43 -2.22
CA LEU A 216 5.24 9.34 -2.16
C LEU A 216 6.69 9.83 -2.31
N LEU A 217 6.90 10.97 -2.96
CA LEU A 217 8.22 11.57 -3.16
C LEU A 217 8.75 12.29 -1.93
N HIS A 218 7.91 12.52 -0.92
CA HIS A 218 8.32 13.10 0.35
C HIS A 218 8.48 12.02 1.41
N PRO A 219 9.51 12.11 2.29
CA PRO A 219 9.70 11.15 3.38
C PRO A 219 8.76 11.47 4.56
N GLU A 220 7.47 11.55 4.28
CA GLU A 220 6.42 11.92 5.23
C GLU A 220 5.35 10.83 5.32
N MET A 221 4.76 10.71 6.48
CA MET A 221 3.57 9.89 6.74
C MET A 221 2.69 10.62 7.76
N LYS A 222 1.38 10.64 7.52
CA LYS A 222 0.40 11.36 8.36
C LYS A 222 -0.64 10.38 8.87
N LEU A 223 -0.79 10.25 10.19
CA LEU A 223 -1.92 9.54 10.77
C LEU A 223 -3.07 10.52 10.97
N LEU A 224 -4.19 10.26 10.29
CA LEU A 224 -5.49 10.87 10.57
C LEU A 224 -6.22 9.94 11.54
N LEU A 225 -6.32 10.35 12.80
CA LEU A 225 -6.96 9.58 13.86
C LEU A 225 -8.30 10.20 14.21
N PHE A 226 -9.38 9.44 13.98
CA PHE A 226 -10.75 9.83 14.28
C PHE A 226 -11.13 9.28 15.66
N GLU A 227 -11.47 10.18 16.58
CA GLU A 227 -11.76 9.85 17.99
C GLU A 227 -13.20 9.36 18.21
N GLY A 228 -14.12 9.62 17.26
CA GLY A 228 -15.53 9.25 17.40
C GLY A 228 -15.74 7.74 17.35
N ASP A 229 -16.58 7.25 18.25
CA ASP A 229 -16.92 5.83 18.44
C ASP A 229 -18.40 5.52 18.16
N ARG A 230 -19.13 6.44 17.54
CA ARG A 230 -20.56 6.29 17.25
C ARG A 230 -20.88 6.32 15.77
N PRO A 231 -21.81 5.49 15.26
CA PRO A 231 -22.17 5.38 13.85
C PRO A 231 -22.44 6.72 13.16
N TRP A 232 -23.23 7.60 13.76
CA TRP A 232 -23.61 8.88 13.17
C TRP A 232 -22.41 9.83 12.97
N ARG A 233 -21.34 9.70 13.79
CA ARG A 233 -20.10 10.48 13.61
C ARG A 233 -19.42 10.13 12.29
N TYR A 234 -19.48 8.88 11.86
CA TYR A 234 -18.90 8.43 10.60
C TYR A 234 -19.64 8.96 9.38
N CYS A 235 -20.97 9.13 9.46
CA CYS A 235 -21.72 9.85 8.44
C CYS A 235 -21.27 11.32 8.36
N TYR A 236 -21.05 11.95 9.51
CA TYR A 236 -20.53 13.31 9.57
C TYR A 236 -19.09 13.42 9.04
N TYR A 237 -18.21 12.48 9.39
CA TYR A 237 -16.85 12.41 8.84
C TYR A 237 -16.87 12.25 7.33
N ALA A 238 -17.68 11.36 6.80
CA ALA A 238 -17.81 11.15 5.35
C ALA A 238 -18.25 12.43 4.64
N ALA A 239 -19.24 13.15 5.18
CA ALA A 239 -19.68 14.43 4.65
C ALA A 239 -18.55 15.49 4.71
N ALA A 240 -17.82 15.57 5.83
CA ALA A 240 -16.71 16.52 5.98
C ALA A 240 -15.55 16.23 5.04
N VAL A 241 -15.23 14.93 4.80
CA VAL A 241 -14.25 14.49 3.80
C VAL A 241 -14.69 14.88 2.40
N GLY A 242 -15.94 14.60 2.02
CA GLY A 242 -16.51 14.99 0.72
C GLY A 242 -16.44 16.50 0.48
N MET A 243 -16.65 17.31 1.52
CA MET A 243 -16.51 18.78 1.48
C MET A 243 -15.07 19.27 1.64
N ARG A 244 -14.07 18.40 1.80
CA ARG A 244 -12.65 18.72 2.09
C ARG A 244 -12.49 19.59 3.35
N ARG A 245 -13.33 19.38 4.37
CA ARG A 245 -13.34 20.11 5.64
C ARG A 245 -12.97 19.25 6.85
N HIS A 246 -12.65 17.98 6.64
CA HIS A 246 -12.38 17.01 7.71
C HIS A 246 -11.22 17.42 8.63
N LEU A 247 -10.18 18.09 8.12
CA LEU A 247 -9.06 18.58 8.94
C LEU A 247 -9.47 19.68 9.95
N ARG A 248 -10.69 20.22 9.85
CA ARG A 248 -11.25 21.19 10.81
C ARG A 248 -12.11 20.55 11.87
N LEU A 249 -12.26 19.23 11.85
CA LEU A 249 -13.06 18.51 12.85
C LEU A 249 -12.36 18.53 14.21
N PRO A 250 -13.09 18.82 15.29
CA PRO A 250 -12.48 18.90 16.64
C PRO A 250 -12.03 17.54 17.18
N ASP A 251 -12.57 16.45 16.65
CA ASP A 251 -12.30 15.05 17.01
C ASP A 251 -11.53 14.29 15.92
N LEU A 252 -10.82 15.01 15.08
CA LEU A 252 -9.76 14.48 14.21
C LEU A 252 -8.41 14.96 14.73
N ARG A 253 -7.48 14.02 14.94
CA ARG A 253 -6.08 14.33 15.26
C ARG A 253 -5.21 13.99 14.07
N LEU A 254 -4.35 14.95 13.72
CA LEU A 254 -3.26 14.72 12.77
C LEU A 254 -1.99 14.43 13.59
N VAL A 255 -1.39 13.25 13.40
CA VAL A 255 -0.17 12.82 14.09
C VAL A 255 0.90 12.50 13.07
N GLU A 256 2.09 13.10 13.26
CA GLU A 256 3.25 12.97 12.37
C GLU A 256 4.49 12.50 13.16
N SER A 257 4.27 11.75 14.24
CA SER A 257 5.33 11.27 15.13
C SER A 257 5.53 9.76 14.98
N TRP A 258 6.73 9.30 14.71
CA TRP A 258 7.06 7.89 14.46
C TRP A 258 8.24 7.45 15.35
N PRO A 259 8.35 6.15 15.76
CA PRO A 259 7.33 5.10 15.56
C PRO A 259 6.07 5.33 16.40
N LEU A 260 4.95 4.70 15.96
CA LEU A 260 3.70 4.67 16.70
C LEU A 260 3.34 3.24 17.10
N GLU A 261 3.24 3.00 18.39
CA GLU A 261 2.70 1.75 18.95
C GLU A 261 1.19 1.88 19.10
N CYS A 262 0.44 1.02 18.40
CA CYS A 262 -1.02 1.02 18.45
C CYS A 262 -1.52 -0.23 19.17
N LEU A 263 -2.34 -0.02 20.22
CA LEU A 263 -2.85 -1.08 21.09
C LEU A 263 -4.37 -1.00 21.20
N PRO A 264 -5.09 -2.14 21.17
CA PRO A 264 -6.51 -2.15 21.48
C PRO A 264 -6.75 -1.76 22.93
N GLU A 265 -7.79 -0.98 23.23
CA GLU A 265 -8.21 -0.72 24.62
C GLU A 265 -8.84 -1.97 25.26
N GLU A 266 -9.56 -2.75 24.46
CA GLU A 266 -10.15 -4.03 24.85
C GLU A 266 -9.50 -5.17 24.08
N PRO A 267 -8.57 -5.95 24.66
CA PRO A 267 -7.87 -7.03 23.95
C PRO A 267 -8.80 -8.13 23.40
N SER A 268 -10.00 -8.29 23.95
CA SER A 268 -11.00 -9.28 23.51
C SER A 268 -11.69 -8.91 22.19
N ARG A 269 -11.56 -7.66 21.72
CA ARG A 269 -12.15 -7.20 20.46
C ARG A 269 -11.07 -7.00 19.41
N PRO A 270 -11.07 -7.79 18.31
CA PRO A 270 -10.08 -7.63 17.25
C PRO A 270 -10.23 -6.27 16.57
N ILE A 271 -9.12 -5.59 16.37
CA ILE A 271 -9.03 -4.35 15.60
C ILE A 271 -8.13 -4.63 14.41
N TYR A 272 -8.75 -4.73 13.25
CA TYR A 272 -8.09 -5.10 12.00
C TYR A 272 -7.19 -3.99 11.48
N VAL A 273 -6.14 -4.39 10.76
CA VAL A 273 -5.21 -3.52 10.05
C VAL A 273 -5.19 -3.91 8.59
N GLN A 274 -5.29 -2.93 7.70
CA GLN A 274 -5.11 -3.09 6.27
C GLN A 274 -3.88 -2.31 5.78
N LEU A 275 -3.24 -2.77 4.70
CA LEU A 275 -2.13 -2.12 4.01
C LEU A 275 -2.43 -2.06 2.51
N ASP A 276 -2.39 -0.85 1.95
CA ASP A 276 -2.66 -0.58 0.52
C ASP A 276 -3.95 -1.24 -0.01
N GLY A 277 -4.93 -1.39 0.90
CA GLY A 277 -6.23 -1.96 0.60
C GLY A 277 -6.32 -3.48 0.76
N GLU A 278 -5.36 -4.15 1.36
CA GLU A 278 -5.39 -5.58 1.69
C GLU A 278 -5.38 -5.80 3.19
N LEU A 279 -6.17 -6.76 3.68
CA LEU A 279 -6.15 -7.15 5.08
C LEU A 279 -4.75 -7.68 5.43
N ALA A 280 -4.15 -7.14 6.49
CA ALA A 280 -2.77 -7.45 6.84
C ALA A 280 -2.62 -8.11 8.21
N GLY A 281 -3.48 -7.82 9.18
CA GLY A 281 -3.41 -8.36 10.52
C GLY A 281 -4.32 -7.61 11.49
N GLU A 282 -3.97 -7.66 12.77
CA GLU A 282 -4.71 -7.07 13.88
C GLU A 282 -3.76 -6.36 14.86
N LEU A 283 -4.30 -5.39 15.63
CA LEU A 283 -3.56 -4.81 16.75
C LEU A 283 -3.32 -5.85 17.87
N PRO A 284 -2.20 -5.75 18.60
CA PRO A 284 -1.23 -4.64 18.65
C PRO A 284 -0.23 -4.65 17.48
N ALA A 285 0.18 -3.46 17.06
CA ALA A 285 1.15 -3.28 16.00
C ALA A 285 1.92 -1.96 16.16
N THR A 286 3.15 -1.92 15.66
CA THR A 286 4.00 -0.75 15.59
C THR A 286 4.12 -0.27 14.16
N PHE A 287 3.87 1.01 13.92
CA PHE A 287 3.97 1.65 12.60
C PHE A 287 5.16 2.60 12.56
N GLU A 288 5.93 2.54 11.47
CA GLU A 288 7.14 3.34 11.29
C GLU A 288 7.23 3.88 9.86
N LEU A 289 7.96 4.96 9.70
CA LEU A 289 8.41 5.44 8.40
C LEU A 289 9.87 5.05 8.21
N VAL A 290 10.14 4.24 7.19
CA VAL A 290 11.50 3.79 6.85
C VAL A 290 12.00 4.62 5.67
N PRO A 291 12.98 5.52 5.87
CA PRO A 291 13.53 6.32 4.79
C PRO A 291 14.30 5.46 3.79
N ASP A 292 14.39 5.91 2.54
CA ASP A 292 15.19 5.28 1.48
C ASP A 292 14.96 3.77 1.29
N ALA A 293 13.74 3.30 1.59
CA ALA A 293 13.42 1.88 1.66
C ALA A 293 13.14 1.22 0.31
N LEU A 294 12.84 1.99 -0.73
CA LEU A 294 12.54 1.49 -2.07
C LEU A 294 13.13 2.41 -3.13
N GLN A 295 13.67 1.84 -4.21
CA GLN A 295 13.96 2.59 -5.42
C GLN A 295 12.76 2.54 -6.38
N LEU A 296 12.19 3.71 -6.72
CA LEU A 296 11.24 3.82 -7.82
C LEU A 296 11.94 4.28 -9.09
N LEU A 297 11.62 3.65 -10.22
CA LEU A 297 12.03 4.12 -11.53
C LEU A 297 10.98 5.12 -12.03
N LEU A 298 11.30 6.41 -11.90
CA LEU A 298 10.38 7.50 -12.18
C LEU A 298 10.68 8.17 -13.53
N PRO A 299 9.66 8.57 -14.29
CA PRO A 299 9.83 9.43 -15.45
C PRO A 299 10.69 10.67 -15.13
N ALA A 300 11.51 11.11 -16.09
CA ALA A 300 12.46 12.22 -15.89
C ALA A 300 11.80 13.50 -15.36
N ARG A 301 10.54 13.76 -15.73
CA ARG A 301 9.76 14.91 -15.24
C ARG A 301 9.45 14.87 -13.74
N LEU A 302 9.52 13.68 -13.12
CA LEU A 302 9.26 13.45 -11.69
C LEU A 302 10.53 13.25 -10.89
N ALA A 303 11.63 12.88 -11.55
CA ALA A 303 12.91 12.70 -10.89
C ALA A 303 13.39 14.06 -10.35
N ALA A 304 13.72 14.13 -9.05
CA ALA A 304 14.24 15.33 -8.44
C ALA A 304 15.54 15.78 -9.14
N ALA A 305 15.73 17.08 -9.29
CA ALA A 305 16.85 17.70 -10.00
C ALA A 305 18.25 17.39 -9.40
N ALA A 306 18.33 16.65 -8.31
CA ALA A 306 19.55 16.37 -7.57
C ALA A 306 19.73 14.86 -7.34
N LEU A 307 19.89 14.05 -8.41
CA LEU A 307 20.11 12.61 -8.24
C LEU A 307 21.26 12.06 -9.07
N PRO A 308 21.91 10.96 -8.59
CA PRO A 308 23.09 10.38 -9.22
C PRO A 308 22.81 9.88 -10.65
N ALA A 309 23.89 9.64 -11.38
CA ALA A 309 23.93 9.38 -12.82
C ALA A 309 22.89 8.35 -13.35
N PRO A 310 22.42 8.51 -14.60
CA PRO A 310 21.43 7.64 -15.21
C PRO A 310 21.94 6.19 -15.30
N VAL A 311 21.02 5.24 -15.10
CA VAL A 311 21.23 3.83 -15.46
C VAL A 311 21.54 3.76 -16.97
N ARG A 312 22.69 3.20 -17.33
CA ARG A 312 23.11 3.11 -18.75
C ARG A 312 22.16 2.21 -19.51
N PRO A 313 21.65 2.64 -20.70
CA PRO A 313 20.92 1.73 -21.57
C PRO A 313 21.90 0.65 -22.07
N GLY A 314 21.59 -0.60 -21.88
CA GLY A 314 22.40 -1.74 -22.33
C GLY A 314 22.41 -2.95 -21.41
N GLY A 315 21.86 -2.86 -20.22
CA GLY A 315 21.71 -3.99 -19.33
C GLY A 315 20.43 -4.80 -19.57
N LYS A 316 20.39 -6.02 -19.06
CA LYS A 316 19.21 -6.89 -19.12
C LYS A 316 18.16 -6.41 -18.12
N ALA A 317 17.13 -5.69 -18.58
CA ALA A 317 15.96 -5.41 -17.76
C ALA A 317 15.02 -6.63 -17.78
N ILE A 318 14.74 -7.18 -16.61
CA ILE A 318 13.72 -8.21 -16.43
C ILE A 318 12.42 -7.49 -16.10
N SER A 319 11.41 -7.64 -16.94
CA SER A 319 10.10 -7.04 -16.76
C SER A 319 9.09 -8.10 -16.37
N TRP A 320 8.30 -7.81 -15.33
CA TRP A 320 7.23 -8.65 -14.86
C TRP A 320 5.90 -8.03 -15.27
N THR A 321 5.17 -8.71 -16.13
CA THR A 321 3.80 -8.33 -16.49
C THR A 321 2.84 -9.26 -15.78
N ILE A 322 2.01 -8.67 -14.92
CA ILE A 322 0.93 -9.37 -14.26
C ILE A 322 -0.31 -9.19 -15.11
N SER A 323 -0.66 -10.21 -15.89
CA SER A 323 -1.93 -10.25 -16.59
C SER A 323 -3.02 -10.83 -15.69
N ARG A 324 -4.22 -10.27 -15.77
CA ARG A 324 -5.42 -10.93 -15.24
C ARG A 324 -5.52 -12.32 -15.88
N THR A 325 -5.74 -13.35 -15.09
CA THR A 325 -6.28 -14.62 -15.59
C THR A 325 -7.61 -14.30 -16.28
N PRO A 326 -7.83 -14.70 -17.53
CA PRO A 326 -9.18 -14.66 -18.10
C PRO A 326 -10.08 -15.54 -17.21
N SER A 327 -11.27 -15.05 -16.89
CA SER A 327 -12.32 -15.85 -16.25
C SER A 327 -12.49 -17.12 -17.09
N PRO A 328 -12.65 -18.31 -16.47
CA PRO A 328 -13.01 -19.49 -17.21
C PRO A 328 -14.35 -19.23 -17.90
N GLU A 329 -14.38 -19.35 -19.22
CA GLU A 329 -15.61 -19.37 -19.98
C GLU A 329 -16.46 -20.50 -19.41
N SER A 330 -17.61 -20.11 -18.88
CA SER A 330 -18.65 -21.06 -18.47
C SER A 330 -19.18 -21.78 -19.70
N PRO A 331 -19.42 -23.10 -19.62
CA PRO A 331 -19.97 -23.89 -20.73
C PRO A 331 -21.38 -23.48 -21.13
#